data_b1f0e58c68da4a2bbe45caf608b6428a
#
_entry.id   b1f0e58c68da4a2bbe45caf608b6428a
#
_cell.length_a   1.000
_cell.length_b   1.000
_cell.length_c   1.000
_cell.angle_alpha   90.00
_cell.angle_beta   90.00
_cell.angle_gamma   90.00
#
_symmetry.space_group_name_H-M   'P 1'
#
loop_
_entity.id
_entity.type
_entity.pdbx_description
1 polymer ?
#
loop_
_entity_poly.entity_id
_entity_poly.type
_entity_poly.pdbx_seq_one_letter_code
_entity_poly.pdbx_strand_id
1 'polypeptide(L)'
;MIGKVFPMNLKKQLACLYTNYFFTGLRITDAVWVALLAARGFSLWEIGFAESVFHIISLLCEVPSGMAADLLGRKKTLVVGGVCVVLYNVLMAFAPDLFSICVAMGLYALANAMFSGTFSALTYDSLKQCGKTDDYLKVSANCSQITLLATAIGSLASTLERFLRFSGFYLLSAAFECTGTLATALMEEPIVTEAQASREKQALRDLPGQLVQLVKDSIKVLRSCPLAAKLIVSAAVICVPSFLTKMFVQQHLVELGWPTALLFLPLLLSGLAAMLGTEVGRRLHPRRLRRFYTICALLCGVGCVLVGTAPALGSIFGCMLVQGSLEAWSLHEDRMLNDNIPSDQRATLISVDGMAYSLLMIPASPLVGAIGDASGQAGAGLVVLGLLVAASGILIYKKQ
;
A
#
# COMPACT_ATOMS: atom_id res chain seq x y z
N MET A 1 6.28 -2.87 40.60
CA MET A 1 6.08 -4.34 40.65
C MET A 1 5.23 -4.69 39.45
N ILE A 2 5.84 -5.18 38.34
CA ILE A 2 5.12 -5.63 37.16
C ILE A 2 4.35 -6.87 37.58
N GLY A 3 3.02 -6.77 37.59
CA GLY A 3 2.11 -7.85 37.94
C GLY A 3 2.42 -9.11 37.12
N LYS A 4 2.07 -10.28 37.67
CA LYS A 4 2.28 -11.61 37.07
C LYS A 4 2.05 -11.57 35.55
N VAL A 5 3.14 -11.50 34.79
CA VAL A 5 3.11 -11.67 33.33
C VAL A 5 2.65 -13.11 33.10
N PHE A 6 1.43 -13.29 32.59
CA PHE A 6 0.96 -14.60 32.18
C PHE A 6 1.87 -15.13 31.08
N PRO A 7 2.34 -16.39 31.18
CA PRO A 7 3.25 -16.96 30.20
C PRO A 7 2.53 -17.04 28.84
N MET A 8 2.90 -16.19 27.90
CA MET A 8 2.44 -16.26 26.52
C MET A 8 3.11 -17.43 25.80
N ASN A 9 2.34 -18.21 25.05
CA ASN A 9 2.90 -19.25 24.19
C ASN A 9 3.42 -18.63 22.88
N LEU A 10 4.70 -18.22 22.89
CA LEU A 10 5.31 -17.55 21.72
C LEU A 10 5.29 -18.42 20.45
N LYS A 11 5.42 -19.74 20.53
CA LYS A 11 5.36 -20.62 19.35
C LYS A 11 3.96 -20.55 18.69
N LYS A 12 2.90 -20.62 19.50
CA LYS A 12 1.52 -20.47 19.03
C LYS A 12 1.31 -19.06 18.44
N GLN A 13 1.77 -18.02 19.14
CA GLN A 13 1.67 -16.63 18.70
C GLN A 13 2.30 -16.41 17.32
N LEU A 14 3.54 -16.87 17.12
CA LEU A 14 4.24 -16.75 15.85
C LEU A 14 3.61 -17.62 14.75
N ALA A 15 3.14 -18.84 15.07
CA ALA A 15 2.43 -19.67 14.09
C ALA A 15 1.17 -18.98 13.59
N CYS A 16 0.34 -18.41 14.48
CA CYS A 16 -0.84 -17.64 14.10
C CYS A 16 -0.47 -16.39 13.27
N LEU A 17 0.59 -15.68 13.64
CA LEU A 17 1.10 -14.52 12.92
C LEU A 17 1.50 -14.89 11.48
N TYR A 18 2.31 -15.93 11.30
CA TYR A 18 2.75 -16.37 9.98
C TYR A 18 1.60 -16.91 9.13
N THR A 19 0.64 -17.61 9.75
CA THR A 19 -0.59 -18.04 9.08
C THR A 19 -1.39 -16.84 8.57
N ASN A 20 -1.56 -15.80 9.40
CA ASN A 20 -2.20 -14.56 8.96
C ASN A 20 -1.46 -13.97 7.75
N TYR A 21 -0.16 -13.70 7.85
CA TYR A 21 0.62 -13.10 6.77
C TYR A 21 0.59 -13.92 5.47
N PHE A 22 0.51 -15.25 5.55
CA PHE A 22 0.39 -16.09 4.38
C PHE A 22 -0.99 -15.93 3.71
N PHE A 23 -2.07 -16.13 4.45
CA PHE A 23 -3.42 -16.12 3.86
C PHE A 23 -3.85 -14.72 3.39
N THR A 24 -3.58 -13.68 4.18
CA THR A 24 -3.88 -12.29 3.77
C THR A 24 -2.92 -11.78 2.68
N GLY A 25 -1.72 -12.36 2.59
CA GLY A 25 -0.73 -12.06 1.55
C GLY A 25 -1.07 -12.65 0.18
N LEU A 26 -1.99 -13.64 0.06
CA LEU A 26 -2.33 -14.27 -1.22
C LEU A 26 -2.90 -13.29 -2.27
N ARG A 27 -3.66 -12.26 -1.87
CA ARG A 27 -4.10 -11.12 -2.70
C ARG A 27 -4.48 -11.49 -4.14
N ILE A 28 -5.30 -12.52 -4.30
CA ILE A 28 -5.59 -13.12 -5.61
C ILE A 28 -6.31 -12.19 -6.58
N THR A 29 -6.90 -11.11 -6.10
CA THR A 29 -7.59 -10.09 -6.90
C THR A 29 -6.65 -9.03 -7.47
N ASP A 30 -5.47 -8.80 -6.86
CA ASP A 30 -4.59 -7.68 -7.20
C ASP A 30 -4.18 -7.65 -8.69
N ALA A 31 -4.03 -8.83 -9.31
CA ALA A 31 -3.63 -8.95 -10.70
C ALA A 31 -4.76 -8.66 -11.70
N VAL A 32 -6.03 -8.67 -11.27
CA VAL A 32 -7.17 -8.72 -12.21
C VAL A 32 -8.33 -7.79 -11.86
N TRP A 33 -8.34 -7.13 -10.72
CA TRP A 33 -9.52 -6.42 -10.20
C TRP A 33 -10.03 -5.30 -11.12
N VAL A 34 -9.14 -4.53 -11.77
CA VAL A 34 -9.53 -3.48 -12.73
C VAL A 34 -10.14 -4.10 -13.98
N ALA A 35 -9.47 -5.10 -14.55
CA ALA A 35 -9.99 -5.81 -15.72
C ALA A 35 -11.34 -6.49 -15.43
N LEU A 36 -11.50 -7.06 -14.23
CA LEU A 36 -12.75 -7.67 -13.79
C LEU A 36 -13.88 -6.67 -13.62
N LEU A 37 -13.61 -5.46 -13.09
CA LEU A 37 -14.62 -4.39 -12.99
C LEU A 37 -14.97 -3.82 -14.36
N ALA A 38 -13.96 -3.57 -15.21
CA ALA A 38 -14.19 -3.10 -16.58
C ALA A 38 -15.02 -4.11 -17.39
N ALA A 39 -14.77 -5.42 -17.25
CA ALA A 39 -15.56 -6.47 -17.87
C ALA A 39 -17.04 -6.50 -17.39
N ARG A 40 -17.35 -5.92 -16.23
CA ARG A 40 -18.72 -5.73 -15.72
C ARG A 40 -19.37 -4.44 -16.20
N GLY A 41 -18.67 -3.63 -16.97
CA GLY A 41 -19.18 -2.39 -17.54
C GLY A 41 -18.90 -1.14 -16.73
N PHE A 42 -18.09 -1.23 -15.66
CA PHE A 42 -17.64 -0.02 -14.95
C PHE A 42 -16.60 0.72 -15.81
N SER A 43 -16.75 2.04 -15.91
CA SER A 43 -15.78 2.91 -16.58
C SER A 43 -14.47 3.00 -15.78
N LEU A 44 -13.38 3.34 -16.45
CA LEU A 44 -12.09 3.53 -15.80
C LEU A 44 -12.11 4.71 -14.83
N TRP A 45 -12.94 5.73 -15.12
CA TRP A 45 -13.18 6.83 -14.20
C TRP A 45 -13.83 6.35 -12.90
N GLU A 46 -14.87 5.51 -12.97
CA GLU A 46 -15.55 4.96 -11.79
C GLU A 46 -14.59 4.12 -10.94
N ILE A 47 -13.76 3.30 -11.58
CA ILE A 47 -12.75 2.49 -10.89
C ILE A 47 -11.71 3.41 -10.23
N GLY A 48 -11.24 4.43 -10.93
CA GLY A 48 -10.32 5.44 -10.38
C GLY A 48 -10.94 6.26 -9.26
N PHE A 49 -12.23 6.59 -9.34
CA PHE A 49 -12.96 7.29 -8.28
C PHE A 49 -13.09 6.43 -7.01
N ALA A 50 -13.37 5.14 -7.17
CA ALA A 50 -13.41 4.21 -6.04
C ALA A 50 -12.05 4.14 -5.31
N GLU A 51 -10.94 4.18 -6.05
CA GLU A 51 -9.58 4.28 -5.47
C GLU A 51 -9.38 5.61 -4.73
N SER A 52 -9.93 6.73 -5.25
CA SER A 52 -9.90 8.01 -4.52
C SER A 52 -10.64 7.94 -3.19
N VAL A 53 -11.78 7.25 -3.14
CA VAL A 53 -12.54 7.02 -1.88
C VAL A 53 -11.70 6.24 -0.89
N PHE A 54 -10.96 5.21 -1.34
CA PHE A 54 -10.01 4.50 -0.50
C PHE A 54 -8.99 5.46 0.12
N HIS A 55 -8.35 6.32 -0.66
CA HIS A 55 -7.35 7.26 -0.16
C HIS A 55 -7.92 8.34 0.76
N ILE A 56 -9.12 8.84 0.49
CA ILE A 56 -9.81 9.80 1.38
C ILE A 56 -10.07 9.18 2.75
N ILE A 57 -10.63 7.97 2.78
CA ILE A 57 -10.97 7.29 4.03
C ILE A 57 -9.71 6.84 4.77
N SER A 58 -8.70 6.33 4.06
CA SER A 58 -7.40 5.99 4.64
C SER A 58 -6.78 7.19 5.36
N LEU A 59 -6.77 8.37 4.72
CA LEU A 59 -6.26 9.62 5.28
C LEU A 59 -7.04 10.04 6.55
N LEU A 60 -8.36 9.94 6.53
CA LEU A 60 -9.21 10.29 7.67
C LEU A 60 -9.10 9.29 8.83
N CYS A 61 -8.82 8.03 8.54
CA CYS A 61 -8.74 6.96 9.53
C CYS A 61 -7.33 6.75 10.11
N GLU A 62 -6.29 7.40 9.61
CA GLU A 62 -4.89 7.23 10.06
C GLU A 62 -4.75 7.43 11.58
N VAL A 63 -5.24 8.55 12.10
CA VAL A 63 -5.19 8.86 13.56
C VAL A 63 -6.20 8.05 14.37
N PRO A 64 -7.48 7.94 13.96
CA PRO A 64 -8.46 7.14 14.70
C PRO A 64 -8.08 5.68 14.87
N SER A 65 -7.44 5.08 13.86
CA SER A 65 -7.05 3.66 13.92
C SER A 65 -5.93 3.39 14.93
N GLY A 66 -4.93 4.28 15.02
CA GLY A 66 -3.89 4.20 16.03
C GLY A 66 -4.46 4.28 17.45
N MET A 67 -5.37 5.23 17.69
CA MET A 67 -6.07 5.36 18.98
C MET A 67 -6.93 4.12 19.29
N ALA A 68 -7.61 3.56 18.28
CA ALA A 68 -8.40 2.34 18.47
C ALA A 68 -7.51 1.17 18.90
N ALA A 69 -6.30 1.04 18.34
CA ALA A 69 -5.34 0.00 18.72
C ALA A 69 -4.87 0.15 20.19
N ASP A 70 -4.68 1.38 20.64
CA ASP A 70 -4.27 1.66 22.03
C ASP A 70 -5.41 1.44 23.01
N LEU A 71 -6.65 1.84 22.67
CA LEU A 71 -7.82 1.76 23.56
C LEU A 71 -8.46 0.36 23.59
N LEU A 72 -8.70 -0.25 22.43
CA LEU A 72 -9.37 -1.55 22.30
C LEU A 72 -8.41 -2.72 22.48
N GLY A 73 -7.13 -2.49 22.25
CA GLY A 73 -6.07 -3.49 22.16
C GLY A 73 -5.76 -3.87 20.72
N ARG A 74 -4.51 -4.19 20.49
CA ARG A 74 -3.96 -4.45 19.14
C ARG A 74 -4.63 -5.64 18.45
N LYS A 75 -4.77 -6.76 19.18
CA LYS A 75 -5.45 -7.96 18.66
C LYS A 75 -6.88 -7.66 18.20
N LYS A 76 -7.68 -6.97 19.04
CA LYS A 76 -9.06 -6.64 18.70
C LYS A 76 -9.15 -5.75 17.47
N THR A 77 -8.29 -4.73 17.39
CA THR A 77 -8.21 -3.82 16.23
C THR A 77 -7.88 -4.58 14.95
N LEU A 78 -6.91 -5.50 14.99
CA LEU A 78 -6.54 -6.34 13.85
C LEU A 78 -7.69 -7.28 13.43
N VAL A 79 -8.42 -7.86 14.39
CA VAL A 79 -9.58 -8.72 14.08
C VAL A 79 -10.71 -7.90 13.44
N VAL A 80 -11.01 -6.71 13.95
CA VAL A 80 -12.01 -5.81 13.33
C VAL A 80 -11.58 -5.41 11.92
N GLY A 81 -10.30 -5.05 11.72
CA GLY A 81 -9.75 -4.79 10.40
C GLY A 81 -9.93 -5.99 9.45
N GLY A 82 -9.60 -7.21 9.90
CA GLY A 82 -9.80 -8.43 9.12
C GLY A 82 -11.27 -8.67 8.73
N VAL A 83 -12.20 -8.45 9.66
CA VAL A 83 -13.65 -8.51 9.36
C VAL A 83 -14.02 -7.47 8.30
N CYS A 84 -13.49 -6.25 8.37
CA CYS A 84 -13.73 -5.23 7.34
C CYS A 84 -13.23 -5.68 5.96
N VAL A 85 -12.06 -6.36 5.86
CA VAL A 85 -11.57 -6.91 4.58
C VAL A 85 -12.43 -8.04 4.08
N VAL A 86 -12.92 -8.92 4.95
CA VAL A 86 -13.89 -9.97 4.57
C VAL A 86 -15.15 -9.33 3.99
N LEU A 87 -15.72 -8.33 4.67
CA LEU A 87 -16.89 -7.59 4.20
C LEU A 87 -16.63 -6.87 2.87
N TYR A 88 -15.45 -6.23 2.72
CA TYR A 88 -15.00 -5.67 1.45
C TYR A 88 -15.08 -6.70 0.32
N ASN A 89 -14.48 -7.87 0.51
CA ASN A 89 -14.47 -8.90 -0.52
C ASN A 89 -15.89 -9.40 -0.84
N VAL A 90 -16.74 -9.61 0.16
CA VAL A 90 -18.14 -10.02 -0.05
C VAL A 90 -18.93 -8.94 -0.79
N LEU A 91 -18.80 -7.67 -0.41
CA LEU A 91 -19.46 -6.56 -1.10
C LEU A 91 -18.96 -6.44 -2.54
N MET A 92 -17.66 -6.50 -2.79
CA MET A 92 -17.11 -6.47 -4.15
C MET A 92 -17.60 -7.62 -5.02
N ALA A 93 -17.77 -8.83 -4.45
CA ALA A 93 -18.28 -9.98 -5.20
C ALA A 93 -19.67 -9.74 -5.80
N PHE A 94 -20.51 -8.94 -5.14
CA PHE A 94 -21.91 -8.71 -5.49
C PHE A 94 -22.24 -7.23 -5.77
N ALA A 95 -21.27 -6.31 -5.76
CA ALA A 95 -21.50 -4.88 -5.96
C ALA A 95 -22.26 -4.60 -7.27
N PRO A 96 -23.47 -4.05 -7.25
CA PRO A 96 -24.24 -3.78 -8.45
C PRO A 96 -23.87 -2.44 -9.12
N ASP A 97 -23.32 -1.50 -8.37
CA ASP A 97 -23.13 -0.12 -8.76
C ASP A 97 -21.89 0.52 -8.10
N LEU A 98 -21.52 1.71 -8.55
CA LEU A 98 -20.37 2.47 -8.04
C LEU A 98 -20.49 2.76 -6.53
N PHE A 99 -21.68 3.03 -6.01
CA PHE A 99 -21.85 3.31 -4.59
C PHE A 99 -21.43 2.11 -3.73
N SER A 100 -21.85 0.92 -4.13
CA SER A 100 -21.48 -0.34 -3.44
C SER A 100 -19.97 -0.59 -3.47
N ILE A 101 -19.31 -0.29 -4.62
CA ILE A 101 -17.85 -0.36 -4.74
C ILE A 101 -17.19 0.66 -3.81
N CYS A 102 -17.67 1.90 -3.76
CA CYS A 102 -17.14 2.92 -2.87
C CYS A 102 -17.28 2.54 -1.39
N VAL A 103 -18.39 1.95 -0.99
CA VAL A 103 -18.57 1.42 0.38
C VAL A 103 -17.58 0.31 0.68
N ALA A 104 -17.39 -0.62 -0.27
CA ALA A 104 -16.41 -1.69 -0.14
C ALA A 104 -14.99 -1.13 0.00
N MET A 105 -14.60 -0.20 -0.88
CA MET A 105 -13.27 0.46 -0.81
C MET A 105 -13.08 1.23 0.49
N GLY A 106 -14.13 1.83 1.04
CA GLY A 106 -14.11 2.47 2.36
C GLY A 106 -13.82 1.49 3.50
N LEU A 107 -14.42 0.31 3.48
CA LEU A 107 -14.12 -0.75 4.46
C LEU A 107 -12.68 -1.25 4.33
N TYR A 108 -12.19 -1.37 3.10
CA TYR A 108 -10.80 -1.77 2.84
C TYR A 108 -9.81 -0.71 3.34
N ALA A 109 -10.10 0.56 3.12
CA ALA A 109 -9.29 1.68 3.63
C ALA A 109 -9.25 1.70 5.17
N LEU A 110 -10.41 1.52 5.81
CA LEU A 110 -10.50 1.43 7.28
C LEU A 110 -9.65 0.27 7.82
N ALA A 111 -9.72 -0.89 7.18
CA ALA A 111 -8.92 -2.06 7.56
C ALA A 111 -7.41 -1.78 7.41
N ASN A 112 -6.99 -1.18 6.28
CA ASN A 112 -5.58 -0.83 6.08
C ASN A 112 -5.07 0.14 7.14
N ALA A 113 -5.85 1.15 7.52
CA ALA A 113 -5.52 2.06 8.60
C ALA A 113 -5.36 1.31 9.94
N MET A 114 -6.25 0.35 10.24
CA MET A 114 -6.16 -0.49 11.46
C MET A 114 -4.94 -1.42 11.45
N PHE A 115 -4.48 -1.87 10.29
CA PHE A 115 -3.30 -2.75 10.16
C PHE A 115 -2.00 -1.97 10.25
N SER A 116 -1.99 -0.71 9.81
CA SER A 116 -0.82 0.17 9.80
C SER A 116 -0.18 0.26 11.19
N GLY A 117 1.07 -0.17 11.28
CA GLY A 117 1.83 -0.18 12.54
C GLY A 117 1.35 -1.20 13.60
N THR A 118 0.08 -1.62 13.59
CA THR A 118 -0.51 -2.45 14.65
C THR A 118 0.06 -3.87 14.66
N PHE A 119 0.26 -4.50 13.48
CA PHE A 119 0.92 -5.81 13.40
C PHE A 119 2.36 -5.78 13.90
N SER A 120 3.13 -4.76 13.52
CA SER A 120 4.52 -4.59 13.95
C SER A 120 4.60 -4.40 15.46
N ALA A 121 3.71 -3.57 16.00
CA ALA A 121 3.64 -3.31 17.42
C ALA A 121 3.19 -4.54 18.23
N LEU A 122 2.18 -5.30 17.76
CA LEU A 122 1.78 -6.56 18.40
C LEU A 122 2.92 -7.58 18.40
N THR A 123 3.66 -7.69 17.28
CA THR A 123 4.80 -8.60 17.14
C THR A 123 5.92 -8.22 18.12
N TYR A 124 6.28 -6.93 18.15
CA TYR A 124 7.32 -6.43 19.06
C TYR A 124 6.97 -6.67 20.53
N ASP A 125 5.75 -6.34 20.93
CA ASP A 125 5.30 -6.51 22.32
C ASP A 125 5.17 -7.99 22.71
N SER A 126 4.74 -8.86 21.81
CA SER A 126 4.72 -10.31 22.05
C SER A 126 6.13 -10.87 22.32
N LEU A 127 7.12 -10.45 21.53
CA LEU A 127 8.52 -10.83 21.75
C LEU A 127 9.07 -10.22 23.04
N LYS A 128 8.75 -8.97 23.35
CA LYS A 128 9.17 -8.27 24.56
C LYS A 128 8.62 -8.94 25.81
N GLN A 129 7.34 -9.35 25.81
CA GLN A 129 6.70 -10.08 26.90
C GLN A 129 7.39 -11.44 27.18
N CYS A 130 7.95 -12.06 26.12
CA CYS A 130 8.68 -13.33 26.22
C CYS A 130 10.20 -13.16 26.41
N GLY A 131 10.73 -11.95 26.57
CA GLY A 131 12.16 -11.68 26.71
C GLY A 131 12.99 -11.97 25.46
N LYS A 132 12.41 -11.90 24.26
CA LYS A 132 13.01 -12.23 22.96
C LYS A 132 12.99 -11.08 21.97
N THR A 133 13.19 -9.85 22.42
CA THR A 133 13.21 -8.65 21.57
C THR A 133 14.27 -8.71 20.47
N ASP A 134 15.39 -9.39 20.71
CA ASP A 134 16.48 -9.54 19.73
C ASP A 134 16.05 -10.34 18.49
N ASP A 135 15.02 -11.19 18.60
CA ASP A 135 14.46 -11.94 17.49
C ASP A 135 13.55 -11.09 16.58
N TYR A 136 13.25 -9.83 16.95
CA TYR A 136 12.26 -9.00 16.21
C TYR A 136 12.59 -8.83 14.72
N LEU A 137 13.84 -8.50 14.39
CA LEU A 137 14.27 -8.35 12.99
C LEU A 137 14.10 -9.64 12.19
N LYS A 138 14.41 -10.79 12.79
CA LYS A 138 14.23 -12.09 12.17
C LYS A 138 12.77 -12.42 11.93
N VAL A 139 11.90 -12.18 12.91
CA VAL A 139 10.45 -12.43 12.80
C VAL A 139 9.84 -11.51 11.76
N SER A 140 10.20 -10.22 11.76
CA SER A 140 9.72 -9.24 10.78
C SER A 140 10.16 -9.61 9.34
N ALA A 141 11.42 -10.04 9.16
CA ALA A 141 11.92 -10.52 7.88
C ALA A 141 11.15 -11.76 7.38
N ASN A 142 10.87 -12.71 8.28
CA ASN A 142 10.06 -13.89 7.95
C ASN A 142 8.65 -13.49 7.51
N CYS A 143 7.98 -12.56 8.20
CA CYS A 143 6.66 -12.05 7.82
C CYS A 143 6.70 -11.45 6.40
N SER A 144 7.69 -10.63 6.10
CA SER A 144 7.87 -10.03 4.77
C SER A 144 8.10 -11.09 3.69
N GLN A 145 8.95 -12.09 3.94
CA GLN A 145 9.20 -13.18 3.00
C GLN A 145 7.95 -14.03 2.75
N ILE A 146 7.18 -14.33 3.80
CA ILE A 146 5.91 -15.05 3.68
C ILE A 146 4.93 -14.26 2.83
N THR A 147 4.80 -12.95 3.06
CA THR A 147 3.91 -12.09 2.26
C THR A 147 4.34 -12.05 0.80
N LEU A 148 5.64 -11.88 0.51
CA LEU A 148 6.14 -11.86 -0.87
C LEU A 148 5.85 -13.18 -1.59
N LEU A 149 6.11 -14.31 -0.92
CA LEU A 149 5.82 -15.63 -1.47
C LEU A 149 4.31 -15.81 -1.71
N ALA A 150 3.49 -15.46 -0.72
CA ALA A 150 2.03 -15.56 -0.82
C ALA A 150 1.51 -14.68 -1.96
N THR A 151 1.97 -13.44 -2.10
CA THR A 151 1.58 -12.53 -3.18
C THR A 151 2.00 -13.09 -4.56
N ALA A 152 3.18 -13.68 -4.68
CA ALA A 152 3.61 -14.33 -5.91
C ALA A 152 2.72 -15.53 -6.26
N ILE A 153 2.37 -16.37 -5.28
CA ILE A 153 1.43 -17.49 -5.47
C ILE A 153 0.04 -16.95 -5.84
N GLY A 154 -0.46 -15.97 -5.11
CA GLY A 154 -1.78 -15.38 -5.30
C GLY A 154 -1.94 -14.72 -6.68
N SER A 155 -0.89 -14.09 -7.20
CA SER A 155 -0.93 -13.48 -8.55
C SER A 155 -1.21 -14.51 -9.65
N LEU A 156 -0.78 -15.77 -9.47
CA LEU A 156 -1.07 -16.85 -10.40
C LEU A 156 -2.56 -17.21 -10.48
N ALA A 157 -3.37 -16.71 -9.53
CA ALA A 157 -4.83 -16.94 -9.56
C ALA A 157 -5.50 -16.39 -10.82
N SER A 158 -4.89 -15.42 -11.53
CA SER A 158 -5.37 -14.95 -12.83
C SER A 158 -5.51 -16.11 -13.85
N THR A 159 -4.70 -17.17 -13.73
CA THR A 159 -4.81 -18.38 -14.58
C THR A 159 -6.11 -19.17 -14.34
N LEU A 160 -6.75 -18.94 -13.21
CA LEU A 160 -8.01 -19.60 -12.83
C LEU A 160 -9.26 -18.83 -13.32
N GLU A 161 -9.08 -17.78 -14.14
CA GLU A 161 -10.18 -16.94 -14.63
C GLU A 161 -11.32 -17.76 -15.27
N ARG A 162 -10.99 -18.82 -16.01
CA ARG A 162 -12.00 -19.71 -16.64
C ARG A 162 -12.88 -20.43 -15.62
N PHE A 163 -12.40 -20.64 -14.40
CA PHE A 163 -13.11 -21.36 -13.33
C PHE A 163 -13.73 -20.41 -12.31
N LEU A 164 -13.02 -19.32 -12.02
CA LEU A 164 -13.44 -18.30 -11.07
C LEU A 164 -14.05 -17.13 -11.85
N ARG A 165 -15.38 -17.05 -11.88
CA ARG A 165 -16.07 -15.83 -12.32
C ARG A 165 -15.67 -14.66 -11.40
N PHE A 166 -16.01 -13.42 -11.76
CA PHE A 166 -15.75 -12.22 -10.95
C PHE A 166 -16.02 -12.45 -9.46
N SER A 167 -17.23 -12.89 -9.11
CA SER A 167 -17.62 -13.17 -7.72
C SER A 167 -16.74 -14.25 -7.07
N GLY A 168 -16.30 -15.25 -7.84
CA GLY A 168 -15.45 -16.33 -7.34
C GLY A 168 -14.09 -15.87 -6.85
N PHE A 169 -13.45 -14.90 -7.53
CA PHE A 169 -12.19 -14.31 -7.08
C PHE A 169 -12.34 -13.64 -5.71
N TYR A 170 -13.37 -12.81 -5.56
CA TYR A 170 -13.61 -12.10 -4.31
C TYR A 170 -14.08 -13.02 -3.19
N LEU A 171 -14.93 -14.02 -3.46
CA LEU A 171 -15.36 -14.98 -2.45
C LEU A 171 -14.20 -15.88 -1.98
N LEU A 172 -13.31 -16.27 -2.87
CA LEU A 172 -12.10 -17.01 -2.51
C LEU A 172 -11.15 -16.11 -1.68
N SER A 173 -11.00 -14.84 -2.05
CA SER A 173 -10.26 -13.85 -1.23
C SER A 173 -10.89 -13.70 0.15
N ALA A 174 -12.23 -13.63 0.24
CA ALA A 174 -12.92 -13.56 1.53
C ALA A 174 -12.62 -14.80 2.39
N ALA A 175 -12.56 -16.00 1.80
CA ALA A 175 -12.22 -17.23 2.54
C ALA A 175 -10.78 -17.21 3.06
N PHE A 176 -9.83 -16.71 2.28
CA PHE A 176 -8.45 -16.55 2.73
C PHE A 176 -8.34 -15.50 3.85
N GLU A 177 -9.00 -14.35 3.70
CA GLU A 177 -9.07 -13.33 4.73
C GLU A 177 -9.75 -13.81 6.02
N CYS A 178 -10.82 -14.60 5.92
CA CYS A 178 -11.42 -15.27 7.08
C CYS A 178 -10.39 -16.13 7.81
N THR A 179 -9.60 -16.93 7.08
CA THR A 179 -8.59 -17.81 7.67
C THR A 179 -7.52 -17.00 8.38
N GLY A 180 -7.01 -15.94 7.75
CA GLY A 180 -6.04 -15.01 8.34
C GLY A 180 -6.60 -14.30 9.59
N THR A 181 -7.84 -13.83 9.51
CA THR A 181 -8.54 -13.17 10.63
C THR A 181 -8.78 -14.13 11.80
N LEU A 182 -9.15 -15.37 11.53
CA LEU A 182 -9.26 -16.41 12.56
C LEU A 182 -7.93 -16.70 13.22
N ALA A 183 -6.84 -16.81 12.44
CA ALA A 183 -5.50 -16.94 13.00
C ALA A 183 -5.16 -15.76 13.92
N THR A 184 -5.47 -14.53 13.54
CA THR A 184 -5.30 -13.35 14.39
C THR A 184 -6.17 -13.41 15.65
N ALA A 185 -7.40 -13.90 15.56
CA ALA A 185 -8.29 -14.07 16.71
C ALA A 185 -7.79 -15.12 17.72
N LEU A 186 -6.99 -16.07 17.27
CA LEU A 186 -6.34 -17.09 18.12
C LEU A 186 -5.05 -16.61 18.78
N MET A 187 -4.52 -15.44 18.39
CA MET A 187 -3.38 -14.81 19.07
C MET A 187 -3.76 -14.35 20.47
N GLU A 188 -2.77 -14.10 21.30
CA GLU A 188 -2.91 -13.48 22.61
C GLU A 188 -2.61 -11.99 22.52
N GLU A 189 -3.33 -11.17 23.32
CA GLU A 189 -3.05 -9.74 23.44
C GLU A 189 -1.83 -9.55 24.34
N PRO A 190 -0.72 -8.97 23.86
CA PRO A 190 0.44 -8.73 24.69
C PRO A 190 0.19 -7.58 25.69
N ILE A 191 0.66 -7.74 26.91
CA ILE A 191 0.54 -6.74 27.99
C ILE A 191 1.97 -6.44 28.48
N VAL A 192 2.52 -5.30 28.08
CA VAL A 192 3.90 -4.90 28.35
C VAL A 192 3.99 -3.66 29.24
N THR A 193 2.94 -2.83 29.30
CA THR A 193 2.88 -1.60 30.09
C THR A 193 1.66 -1.58 31.00
N GLU A 194 1.74 -0.82 32.11
CA GLU A 194 0.59 -0.62 33.02
C GLU A 194 -0.57 0.10 32.31
N ALA A 195 -0.27 1.02 31.38
CA ALA A 195 -1.27 1.69 30.57
C ALA A 195 -2.03 0.69 29.66
N GLN A 196 -1.34 -0.32 29.09
CA GLN A 196 -1.99 -1.41 28.35
C GLN A 196 -2.81 -2.32 29.27
N ALA A 197 -2.40 -2.50 30.52
CA ALA A 197 -3.12 -3.32 31.50
C ALA A 197 -4.38 -2.62 32.02
N SER A 198 -4.33 -1.32 32.27
CA SER A 198 -5.45 -0.52 32.78
C SER A 198 -6.39 -0.05 31.68
N ARG A 199 -5.93 0.04 30.43
CA ARG A 199 -6.67 0.58 29.28
C ARG A 199 -7.49 1.80 29.65
N GLU A 200 -6.81 2.79 30.23
CA GLU A 200 -7.45 4.06 30.54
C GLU A 200 -8.15 4.58 29.28
N LYS A 201 -9.45 4.77 29.41
CA LYS A 201 -10.31 5.31 28.36
C LYS A 201 -9.94 6.78 28.11
N GLN A 202 -8.83 7.02 27.45
CA GLN A 202 -8.56 8.33 26.86
C GLN A 202 -9.67 8.63 25.84
N ALA A 203 -10.37 9.71 26.08
CA ALA A 203 -11.63 9.96 25.42
C ALA A 203 -11.45 10.10 23.91
N LEU A 204 -12.14 9.26 23.14
CA LEU A 204 -12.43 9.43 21.70
C LEU A 204 -13.02 10.83 21.36
N ARG A 205 -13.28 11.63 22.39
CA ARG A 205 -13.95 12.92 22.33
C ARG A 205 -13.15 14.00 21.59
N ASP A 206 -11.83 13.81 21.39
CA ASP A 206 -10.93 14.84 20.81
C ASP A 206 -10.30 14.45 19.46
N LEU A 207 -10.89 13.46 18.76
CA LEU A 207 -10.43 13.03 17.44
C LEU A 207 -10.28 14.17 16.42
N PRO A 208 -11.26 15.08 16.26
CA PRO A 208 -11.12 16.19 15.33
C PRO A 208 -9.96 17.13 15.69
N GLY A 209 -9.76 17.38 16.98
CA GLY A 209 -8.64 18.19 17.47
C GLY A 209 -7.29 17.56 17.16
N GLN A 210 -7.15 16.26 17.34
CA GLN A 210 -5.91 15.53 17.07
C GLN A 210 -5.58 15.47 15.56
N LEU A 211 -6.58 15.28 14.68
CA LEU A 211 -6.40 15.37 13.23
C LEU A 211 -5.92 16.76 12.81
N VAL A 212 -6.56 17.81 13.33
CA VAL A 212 -6.15 19.19 13.05
C VAL A 212 -4.72 19.45 13.58
N GLN A 213 -4.39 18.93 14.76
CA GLN A 213 -3.06 19.07 15.33
C GLN A 213 -2.00 18.35 14.49
N LEU A 214 -2.27 17.10 14.06
CA LEU A 214 -1.39 16.35 13.16
C LEU A 214 -1.10 17.13 11.88
N VAL A 215 -2.14 17.68 11.23
CA VAL A 215 -1.98 18.50 10.02
C VAL A 215 -1.14 19.75 10.30
N LYS A 216 -1.38 20.44 11.42
CA LYS A 216 -0.59 21.62 11.81
C LYS A 216 0.88 21.27 12.07
N ASP A 217 1.15 20.19 12.79
CA ASP A 217 2.50 19.73 13.09
C ASP A 217 3.21 19.28 11.81
N SER A 218 2.51 18.58 10.93
CA SER A 218 3.01 18.20 9.59
C SER A 218 3.42 19.42 8.76
N ILE A 219 2.57 20.42 8.68
CA ILE A 219 2.88 21.68 7.97
C ILE A 219 4.06 22.41 8.62
N LYS A 220 4.13 22.43 9.95
CA LYS A 220 5.24 23.05 10.68
C LYS A 220 6.56 22.36 10.38
N VAL A 221 6.58 21.02 10.39
CA VAL A 221 7.78 20.22 10.08
C VAL A 221 8.22 20.43 8.63
N LEU A 222 7.30 20.38 7.66
CA LEU A 222 7.60 20.63 6.25
C LEU A 222 8.16 22.05 6.00
N ARG A 223 7.67 23.05 6.74
CA ARG A 223 8.18 24.43 6.66
C ARG A 223 9.56 24.58 7.30
N SER A 224 9.85 23.84 8.37
CA SER A 224 11.13 23.88 9.06
C SER A 224 12.25 23.13 8.31
N CYS A 225 11.90 22.15 7.47
CA CYS A 225 12.86 21.35 6.70
C CYS A 225 12.48 21.30 5.20
N PRO A 226 12.87 22.30 4.40
CA PRO A 226 12.54 22.35 2.97
C PRO A 226 13.07 21.16 2.16
N LEU A 227 14.16 20.53 2.62
CA LEU A 227 14.69 19.33 2.00
C LEU A 227 13.74 18.14 2.19
N ALA A 228 13.23 17.94 3.41
CA ALA A 228 12.25 16.89 3.69
C ALA A 228 10.98 17.07 2.83
N ALA A 229 10.48 18.30 2.71
CA ALA A 229 9.34 18.59 1.85
C ALA A 229 9.59 18.21 0.38
N LYS A 230 10.78 18.49 -0.16
CA LYS A 230 11.15 18.09 -1.53
C LYS A 230 11.28 16.58 -1.69
N LEU A 231 11.87 15.91 -0.70
CA LEU A 231 12.01 14.45 -0.70
C LEU A 231 10.64 13.78 -0.72
N ILE A 232 9.74 14.14 0.20
CA ILE A 232 8.38 13.62 0.30
C ILE A 232 7.58 13.86 -1.00
N VAL A 233 7.61 15.09 -1.54
CA VAL A 233 6.93 15.37 -2.81
C VAL A 233 7.52 14.56 -3.95
N SER A 234 8.85 14.42 -4.02
CA SER A 234 9.50 13.64 -5.09
C SER A 234 9.21 12.14 -4.98
N ALA A 235 9.11 11.60 -3.77
CA ALA A 235 8.71 10.22 -3.54
C ALA A 235 7.25 9.99 -3.98
N ALA A 236 6.33 10.82 -3.53
CA ALA A 236 4.91 10.73 -3.88
C ALA A 236 4.70 10.85 -5.41
N VAL A 237 5.42 11.73 -6.09
CA VAL A 237 5.35 11.92 -7.56
C VAL A 237 5.82 10.69 -8.34
N ILE A 238 6.75 9.89 -7.84
CA ILE A 238 7.17 8.62 -8.49
C ILE A 238 6.30 7.44 -8.01
N CYS A 239 5.81 7.46 -6.78
CA CYS A 239 4.99 6.39 -6.21
C CYS A 239 3.61 6.28 -6.88
N VAL A 240 2.94 7.42 -7.14
CA VAL A 240 1.63 7.48 -7.80
C VAL A 240 1.63 6.76 -9.15
N PRO A 241 2.55 7.01 -10.10
CA PRO A 241 2.64 6.27 -11.35
C PRO A 241 2.84 4.78 -11.17
N SER A 242 3.64 4.36 -10.19
CA SER A 242 3.86 2.95 -9.91
C SER A 242 2.56 2.21 -9.59
N PHE A 243 1.72 2.81 -8.76
CA PHE A 243 0.42 2.22 -8.41
C PHE A 243 -0.55 2.26 -9.58
N LEU A 244 -0.75 3.43 -10.20
CA LEU A 244 -1.70 3.61 -11.30
C LEU A 244 -1.32 2.79 -12.53
N THR A 245 -0.03 2.60 -12.78
CA THR A 245 0.43 1.70 -13.85
C THR A 245 0.01 0.26 -13.58
N LYS A 246 0.21 -0.27 -12.38
CA LYS A 246 -0.25 -1.63 -12.01
C LYS A 246 -1.77 -1.77 -12.09
N MET A 247 -2.48 -0.71 -11.79
CA MET A 247 -3.93 -0.65 -11.83
C MET A 247 -4.46 -0.68 -13.28
N PHE A 248 -4.08 0.29 -14.10
CA PHE A 248 -4.66 0.46 -15.44
C PHE A 248 -4.03 -0.40 -16.52
N VAL A 249 -2.80 -0.94 -16.32
CA VAL A 249 -2.19 -1.89 -17.27
C VAL A 249 -3.01 -3.16 -17.45
N GLN A 250 -3.76 -3.57 -16.43
CA GLN A 250 -4.62 -4.75 -16.48
C GLN A 250 -5.64 -4.62 -17.64
N GLN A 251 -6.39 -3.52 -17.65
CA GLN A 251 -7.38 -3.27 -18.70
C GLN A 251 -6.71 -2.96 -20.02
N HIS A 252 -5.63 -2.19 -20.03
CA HIS A 252 -4.90 -1.88 -21.26
C HIS A 252 -4.38 -3.13 -21.98
N LEU A 253 -3.84 -4.09 -21.25
CA LEU A 253 -3.40 -5.36 -21.82
C LEU A 253 -4.58 -6.17 -22.40
N VAL A 254 -5.74 -6.18 -21.73
CA VAL A 254 -6.95 -6.82 -22.26
C VAL A 254 -7.40 -6.16 -23.55
N GLU A 255 -7.37 -4.84 -23.66
CA GLU A 255 -7.65 -4.07 -24.89
C GLU A 255 -6.68 -4.41 -26.03
N LEU A 256 -5.42 -4.71 -25.71
CA LEU A 256 -4.42 -5.20 -26.67
C LEU A 256 -4.58 -6.69 -27.04
N GLY A 257 -5.62 -7.37 -26.55
CA GLY A 257 -5.87 -8.80 -26.79
C GLY A 257 -4.97 -9.73 -25.98
N TRP A 258 -4.32 -9.24 -24.92
CA TRP A 258 -3.53 -10.07 -24.02
C TRP A 258 -4.44 -10.98 -23.18
N PRO A 259 -4.11 -12.28 -23.03
CA PRO A 259 -4.94 -13.20 -22.25
C PRO A 259 -5.03 -12.77 -20.78
N THR A 260 -6.24 -12.69 -20.23
CA THR A 260 -6.49 -12.34 -18.82
C THR A 260 -5.75 -13.28 -17.87
N ALA A 261 -5.64 -14.56 -18.25
CA ALA A 261 -4.88 -15.57 -17.49
C ALA A 261 -3.40 -15.21 -17.30
N LEU A 262 -2.83 -14.33 -18.13
CA LEU A 262 -1.43 -13.90 -18.06
C LEU A 262 -1.25 -12.51 -17.43
N LEU A 263 -2.30 -11.91 -16.83
CA LEU A 263 -2.21 -10.61 -16.17
C LEU A 263 -1.34 -10.64 -14.90
N PHE A 264 -0.97 -11.81 -14.39
CA PHE A 264 0.04 -11.92 -13.33
C PHE A 264 1.45 -11.52 -13.77
N LEU A 265 1.78 -11.64 -15.08
CA LEU A 265 3.14 -11.38 -15.59
C LEU A 265 3.61 -9.94 -15.36
N PRO A 266 2.84 -8.88 -15.65
CA PRO A 266 3.23 -7.51 -15.31
C PRO A 266 3.57 -7.33 -13.84
N LEU A 267 2.78 -7.89 -12.94
CA LEU A 267 3.00 -7.81 -11.49
C LEU A 267 4.28 -8.56 -11.06
N LEU A 268 4.43 -9.80 -11.53
CA LEU A 268 5.59 -10.64 -11.23
C LEU A 268 6.89 -9.98 -11.71
N LEU A 269 6.92 -9.54 -12.99
CA LEU A 269 8.09 -8.92 -13.59
C LEU A 269 8.39 -7.55 -12.99
N SER A 270 7.37 -6.79 -12.61
CA SER A 270 7.54 -5.56 -11.83
C SER A 270 8.16 -5.81 -10.46
N GLY A 271 7.77 -6.90 -9.78
CA GLY A 271 8.40 -7.33 -8.53
C GLY A 271 9.89 -7.65 -8.70
N LEU A 272 10.27 -8.35 -9.77
CA LEU A 272 11.68 -8.61 -10.10
C LEU A 272 12.43 -7.31 -10.41
N ALA A 273 11.80 -6.39 -11.15
CA ALA A 273 12.38 -5.09 -11.45
C ALA A 273 12.55 -4.22 -10.19
N ALA A 274 11.65 -4.34 -9.21
CA ALA A 274 11.78 -3.71 -7.88
C ALA A 274 13.07 -4.18 -7.18
N MET A 275 13.31 -5.49 -7.15
CA MET A 275 14.52 -6.05 -6.56
C MET A 275 15.79 -5.54 -7.26
N LEU A 276 15.77 -5.49 -8.59
CA LEU A 276 16.88 -4.93 -9.39
C LEU A 276 17.06 -3.44 -9.14
N GLY A 277 15.97 -2.68 -9.05
CA GLY A 277 15.99 -1.24 -8.73
C GLY A 277 16.61 -0.95 -7.37
N THR A 278 16.22 -1.71 -6.35
CA THR A 278 16.81 -1.64 -5.00
C THR A 278 18.31 -1.94 -5.03
N GLU A 279 18.74 -3.00 -5.75
CA GLU A 279 20.15 -3.36 -5.86
C GLU A 279 20.97 -2.29 -6.62
N VAL A 280 20.41 -1.73 -7.70
CA VAL A 280 21.02 -0.60 -8.43
C VAL A 280 21.13 0.61 -7.49
N GLY A 281 20.05 0.98 -6.79
CA GLY A 281 20.06 2.06 -5.81
C GLY A 281 21.13 1.86 -4.73
N ARG A 282 21.26 0.65 -4.21
CA ARG A 282 22.26 0.31 -3.19
C ARG A 282 23.70 0.51 -3.67
N ARG A 283 24.00 0.19 -4.93
CA ARG A 283 25.35 0.34 -5.52
C ARG A 283 25.68 1.77 -5.96
N LEU A 284 24.64 2.54 -6.29
CA LEU A 284 24.82 3.91 -6.71
C LEU A 284 24.94 4.81 -5.47
N HIS A 285 26.00 5.62 -5.43
CA HIS A 285 26.17 6.67 -4.42
C HIS A 285 26.05 8.02 -5.14
N PRO A 286 24.84 8.59 -5.26
CA PRO A 286 24.64 9.77 -6.06
C PRO A 286 25.38 10.99 -5.46
N ARG A 287 26.43 11.44 -6.15
CA ARG A 287 27.12 12.68 -5.77
C ARG A 287 26.22 13.91 -5.88
N ARG A 288 25.14 13.83 -6.66
CA ARG A 288 24.15 14.89 -6.88
C ARG A 288 22.75 14.29 -6.87
N LEU A 289 22.05 14.46 -5.78
CA LEU A 289 20.67 13.97 -5.56
C LEU A 289 19.73 14.40 -6.69
N ARG A 290 19.81 15.66 -7.13
CA ARG A 290 19.02 16.19 -8.25
C ARG A 290 19.14 15.32 -9.51
N ARG A 291 20.37 15.00 -9.94
CA ARG A 291 20.58 14.21 -11.16
C ARG A 291 20.00 12.80 -11.03
N PHE A 292 20.14 12.21 -9.85
CA PHE A 292 19.61 10.87 -9.60
C PHE A 292 18.09 10.86 -9.65
N TYR A 293 17.42 11.79 -8.96
CA TYR A 293 15.98 11.97 -9.05
C TYR A 293 15.53 12.20 -10.49
N THR A 294 16.19 13.11 -11.23
CA THR A 294 15.85 13.38 -12.65
C THR A 294 15.92 12.11 -13.49
N ILE A 295 16.94 11.27 -13.31
CA ILE A 295 17.06 10.00 -14.03
C ILE A 295 15.92 9.06 -13.66
N CYS A 296 15.63 8.87 -12.38
CA CYS A 296 14.53 8.03 -11.92
C CYS A 296 13.17 8.52 -12.43
N ALA A 297 12.91 9.83 -12.37
CA ALA A 297 11.66 10.42 -12.86
C ALA A 297 11.52 10.30 -14.39
N LEU A 298 12.60 10.45 -15.15
CA LEU A 298 12.61 10.24 -16.61
C LEU A 298 12.37 8.76 -16.95
N LEU A 299 13.02 7.83 -16.26
CA LEU A 299 12.81 6.40 -16.50
C LEU A 299 11.38 5.98 -16.13
N CYS A 300 10.84 6.49 -15.02
CA CYS A 300 9.46 6.30 -14.62
C CYS A 300 8.49 6.87 -15.68
N GLY A 301 8.72 8.09 -16.13
CA GLY A 301 7.91 8.73 -17.17
C GLY A 301 7.95 8.00 -18.51
N VAL A 302 9.13 7.58 -18.98
CA VAL A 302 9.29 6.74 -20.17
C VAL A 302 8.57 5.41 -19.99
N GLY A 303 8.68 4.79 -18.81
CA GLY A 303 7.96 3.57 -18.46
C GLY A 303 6.45 3.73 -18.62
N CYS A 304 5.87 4.79 -18.06
CA CYS A 304 4.43 5.08 -18.20
C CYS A 304 4.00 5.31 -19.65
N VAL A 305 4.81 6.02 -20.44
CA VAL A 305 4.55 6.23 -21.87
C VAL A 305 4.59 4.90 -22.63
N LEU A 306 5.58 4.05 -22.35
CA LEU A 306 5.65 2.71 -22.95
C LEU A 306 4.43 1.85 -22.58
N VAL A 307 3.98 1.91 -21.32
CA VAL A 307 2.75 1.18 -20.92
C VAL A 307 1.57 1.61 -21.79
N GLY A 308 1.40 2.90 -22.04
CA GLY A 308 0.23 3.40 -22.75
C GLY A 308 0.32 3.40 -24.29
N THR A 309 1.49 3.16 -24.88
CA THR A 309 1.69 3.28 -26.34
C THR A 309 2.29 2.07 -27.01
N ALA A 310 2.99 1.21 -26.27
CA ALA A 310 3.69 0.06 -26.85
C ALA A 310 2.79 -1.18 -26.95
N PRO A 311 3.14 -2.18 -27.77
CA PRO A 311 2.53 -3.50 -27.72
C PRO A 311 2.68 -4.15 -26.33
N ALA A 312 1.90 -5.19 -26.06
CA ALA A 312 1.81 -5.81 -24.74
C ALA A 312 3.16 -6.08 -24.03
N LEU A 313 4.15 -6.63 -24.73
CA LEU A 313 5.49 -6.86 -24.18
C LEU A 313 6.22 -5.55 -23.83
N GLY A 314 6.04 -4.51 -24.66
CA GLY A 314 6.57 -3.18 -24.35
C GLY A 314 5.88 -2.53 -23.17
N SER A 315 4.58 -2.72 -23.02
CA SER A 315 3.80 -2.26 -21.84
C SER A 315 4.29 -2.95 -20.57
N ILE A 316 4.54 -4.26 -20.60
CA ILE A 316 5.11 -5.01 -19.46
C ILE A 316 6.51 -4.47 -19.12
N PHE A 317 7.36 -4.24 -20.11
CA PHE A 317 8.68 -3.64 -19.88
C PHE A 317 8.56 -2.22 -19.29
N GLY A 318 7.57 -1.43 -19.73
CA GLY A 318 7.23 -0.13 -19.15
C GLY A 318 6.92 -0.24 -17.65
N CYS A 319 6.11 -1.22 -17.24
CA CYS A 319 5.82 -1.50 -15.81
C CYS A 319 7.10 -1.79 -15.01
N MET A 320 8.02 -2.55 -15.59
CA MET A 320 9.31 -2.86 -14.96
C MET A 320 10.15 -1.60 -14.76
N LEU A 321 10.20 -0.69 -15.75
CA LEU A 321 10.92 0.59 -15.65
C LEU A 321 10.32 1.48 -14.55
N VAL A 322 9.00 1.58 -14.49
CA VAL A 322 8.30 2.36 -13.46
C VAL A 322 8.63 1.83 -12.07
N GLN A 323 8.50 0.53 -11.86
CA GLN A 323 8.73 -0.06 -10.55
C GLN A 323 10.21 -0.03 -10.15
N GLY A 324 11.11 -0.35 -11.07
CA GLY A 324 12.56 -0.31 -10.80
C GLY A 324 13.06 1.10 -10.46
N SER A 325 12.54 2.13 -11.13
CA SER A 325 12.91 3.53 -10.83
C SER A 325 12.36 4.01 -9.49
N LEU A 326 11.14 3.58 -9.11
CA LEU A 326 10.60 3.86 -7.77
C LEU A 326 11.52 3.31 -6.69
N GLU A 327 11.85 2.02 -6.73
CA GLU A 327 12.64 1.37 -5.69
C GLU A 327 14.06 1.91 -5.59
N ALA A 328 14.67 2.25 -6.75
CA ALA A 328 15.97 2.89 -6.76
C ALA A 328 15.94 4.27 -6.09
N TRP A 329 14.87 5.04 -6.28
CA TRP A 329 14.70 6.36 -5.65
C TRP A 329 14.39 6.24 -4.15
N SER A 330 13.39 5.43 -3.77
CA SER A 330 12.91 5.28 -2.39
C SER A 330 14.01 4.92 -1.40
N LEU A 331 14.97 4.08 -1.81
CA LEU A 331 16.10 3.71 -0.96
C LEU A 331 16.94 4.94 -0.55
N HIS A 332 17.16 5.87 -1.46
CA HIS A 332 17.93 7.09 -1.19
C HIS A 332 17.11 8.15 -0.46
N GLU A 333 15.86 8.24 -0.79
CA GLU A 333 14.90 9.13 -0.13
C GLU A 333 14.74 8.77 1.35
N ASP A 334 14.46 7.51 1.67
CA ASP A 334 14.36 7.00 3.04
C ASP A 334 15.62 7.29 3.86
N ARG A 335 16.80 7.02 3.28
CA ARG A 335 18.07 7.32 3.93
C ARG A 335 18.20 8.82 4.23
N MET A 336 17.94 9.66 3.24
CA MET A 336 18.11 11.11 3.40
C MET A 336 17.08 11.71 4.36
N LEU A 337 15.87 11.22 4.39
CA LEU A 337 14.89 11.60 5.39
C LEU A 337 15.39 11.23 6.79
N ASN A 338 15.87 10.01 6.98
CA ASN A 338 16.37 9.55 8.27
C ASN A 338 17.64 10.29 8.74
N ASP A 339 18.55 10.66 7.81
CA ASP A 339 19.81 11.35 8.13
C ASP A 339 19.60 12.85 8.48
N ASN A 340 18.55 13.48 7.93
CA ASN A 340 18.34 14.92 8.07
C ASN A 340 17.24 15.33 9.06
N ILE A 341 16.59 14.36 9.72
CA ILE A 341 15.46 14.63 10.58
C ILE A 341 15.72 14.15 12.01
N PRO A 342 15.42 15.00 13.02
CA PRO A 342 15.49 14.62 14.41
C PRO A 342 14.64 13.39 14.72
N SER A 343 15.12 12.52 15.61
CA SER A 343 14.47 11.24 15.93
C SER A 343 13.04 11.39 16.48
N ASP A 344 12.76 12.48 17.16
CA ASP A 344 11.46 12.84 17.72
C ASP A 344 10.42 13.25 16.67
N GLN A 345 10.85 13.61 15.45
CA GLN A 345 9.97 14.02 14.35
C GLN A 345 9.78 12.94 13.26
N ARG A 346 10.51 11.82 13.34
CA ARG A 346 10.46 10.76 12.32
C ARG A 346 9.08 10.16 12.14
N ALA A 347 8.38 9.86 13.22
CA ALA A 347 7.02 9.28 13.14
C ALA A 347 6.05 10.23 12.42
N THR A 348 6.11 11.53 12.74
CA THR A 348 5.28 12.54 12.07
C THR A 348 5.58 12.60 10.57
N LEU A 349 6.85 12.49 10.17
CA LEU A 349 7.25 12.58 8.76
C LEU A 349 6.89 11.34 7.94
N ILE A 350 6.94 10.15 8.52
CA ILE A 350 6.44 8.93 7.88
C ILE A 350 4.93 9.08 7.60
N SER A 351 4.16 9.62 8.57
CA SER A 351 2.73 9.91 8.34
C SER A 351 2.54 10.97 7.25
N VAL A 352 3.39 12.01 7.21
CA VAL A 352 3.33 13.06 6.17
C VAL A 352 3.61 12.51 4.78
N ASP A 353 4.55 11.57 4.65
CA ASP A 353 4.86 10.91 3.38
C ASP A 353 3.65 10.12 2.85
N GLY A 354 3.04 9.28 3.68
CA GLY A 354 1.80 8.58 3.34
C GLY A 354 0.63 9.52 3.01
N MET A 355 0.52 10.65 3.73
CA MET A 355 -0.48 11.68 3.44
C MET A 355 -0.23 12.36 2.09
N ALA A 356 1.02 12.69 1.76
CA ALA A 356 1.38 13.31 0.48
C ALA A 356 1.05 12.39 -0.70
N TYR A 357 1.37 11.10 -0.58
CA TYR A 357 0.98 10.08 -1.55
C TYR A 357 -0.54 10.02 -1.74
N SER A 358 -1.31 9.91 -0.65
CA SER A 358 -2.77 9.83 -0.70
C SER A 358 -3.39 11.09 -1.31
N LEU A 359 -2.88 12.29 -0.96
CA LEU A 359 -3.35 13.55 -1.51
C LEU A 359 -3.14 13.65 -3.04
N LEU A 360 -2.07 13.08 -3.58
CA LEU A 360 -1.85 13.02 -5.03
C LEU A 360 -2.71 11.94 -5.68
N MET A 361 -2.92 10.80 -5.04
CA MET A 361 -3.74 9.71 -5.57
C MET A 361 -5.22 10.09 -5.72
N ILE A 362 -5.77 10.87 -4.79
CA ILE A 362 -7.17 11.32 -4.82
C ILE A 362 -7.57 11.94 -6.17
N PRO A 363 -6.87 12.95 -6.71
CA PRO A 363 -7.20 13.47 -8.03
C PRO A 363 -6.62 12.65 -9.18
N ALA A 364 -5.44 12.03 -9.02
CA ALA A 364 -4.74 11.37 -10.12
C ALA A 364 -5.46 10.12 -10.61
N SER A 365 -6.01 9.30 -9.71
CA SER A 365 -6.64 8.04 -10.07
C SER A 365 -7.88 8.22 -10.97
N PRO A 366 -8.89 9.06 -10.62
CA PRO A 366 -10.03 9.28 -11.50
C PRO A 366 -9.67 10.06 -12.77
N LEU A 367 -8.69 10.96 -12.73
CA LEU A 367 -8.24 11.69 -13.92
C LEU A 367 -7.58 10.78 -14.94
N VAL A 368 -6.71 9.86 -14.51
CA VAL A 368 -6.09 8.87 -15.40
C VAL A 368 -7.17 7.98 -16.02
N GLY A 369 -8.15 7.52 -15.23
CA GLY A 369 -9.29 6.76 -15.72
C GLY A 369 -10.14 7.54 -16.72
N ALA A 370 -10.49 8.79 -16.41
CA ALA A 370 -11.29 9.66 -17.30
C ALA A 370 -10.61 9.90 -18.66
N ILE A 371 -9.29 10.09 -18.67
CA ILE A 371 -8.54 10.24 -19.93
C ILE A 371 -8.57 8.91 -20.72
N GLY A 372 -8.49 7.77 -20.03
CA GLY A 372 -8.64 6.45 -20.65
C GLY A 372 -10.00 6.28 -21.29
N ASP A 373 -11.08 6.58 -20.58
CA ASP A 373 -12.46 6.51 -21.10
C ASP A 373 -12.68 7.46 -22.28
N ALA A 374 -12.22 8.72 -22.18
CA ALA A 374 -12.37 9.72 -23.24
C ALA A 374 -11.62 9.38 -24.52
N SER A 375 -10.50 8.69 -24.42
CA SER A 375 -9.68 8.27 -25.56
C SER A 375 -10.06 6.90 -26.14
N GLY A 376 -10.86 6.11 -25.38
CA GLY A 376 -11.15 4.72 -25.69
C GLY A 376 -9.93 3.78 -25.50
N GLN A 377 -8.92 4.19 -24.75
CA GLN A 377 -7.71 3.42 -24.51
C GLN A 377 -7.25 3.60 -23.05
N ALA A 378 -7.29 2.56 -22.25
CA ALA A 378 -6.91 2.60 -20.82
C ALA A 378 -5.48 3.12 -20.59
N GLY A 379 -4.57 2.93 -21.56
CA GLY A 379 -3.19 3.40 -21.48
C GLY A 379 -3.01 4.91 -21.64
N ALA A 380 -3.97 5.64 -22.25
CA ALA A 380 -3.80 7.07 -22.58
C ALA A 380 -3.57 7.96 -21.35
N GLY A 381 -4.29 7.69 -20.26
CA GLY A 381 -4.10 8.41 -18.99
C GLY A 381 -2.69 8.21 -18.42
N LEU A 382 -2.11 7.02 -18.59
CA LEU A 382 -0.74 6.73 -18.15
C LEU A 382 0.31 7.49 -18.98
N VAL A 383 0.06 7.73 -20.27
CA VAL A 383 0.95 8.57 -21.10
C VAL A 383 1.02 9.99 -20.55
N VAL A 384 -0.14 10.60 -20.27
CA VAL A 384 -0.20 11.96 -19.69
C VAL A 384 0.51 12.00 -18.33
N LEU A 385 0.25 11.02 -17.47
CA LEU A 385 0.91 10.90 -16.18
C LEU A 385 2.44 10.79 -16.34
N GLY A 386 2.90 9.96 -17.27
CA GLY A 386 4.32 9.79 -17.56
C GLY A 386 5.02 11.07 -17.98
N LEU A 387 4.38 11.87 -18.84
CA LEU A 387 4.90 13.18 -19.25
C LEU A 387 5.01 14.16 -18.07
N LEU A 388 4.01 14.18 -17.18
CA LEU A 388 4.03 15.01 -15.97
C LEU A 388 5.15 14.60 -15.02
N VAL A 389 5.36 13.29 -14.82
CA VAL A 389 6.43 12.77 -13.97
C VAL A 389 7.80 13.08 -14.57
N ALA A 390 8.00 12.88 -15.87
CA ALA A 390 9.25 13.26 -16.54
C ALA A 390 9.55 14.75 -16.40
N ALA A 391 8.54 15.63 -16.53
CA ALA A 391 8.67 17.06 -16.31
C ALA A 391 9.05 17.41 -14.87
N SER A 392 8.51 16.70 -13.88
CA SER A 392 8.84 16.88 -12.45
C SER A 392 10.32 16.69 -12.17
N GLY A 393 10.97 15.76 -12.86
CA GLY A 393 12.40 15.47 -12.76
C GLY A 393 13.28 16.70 -13.05
N ILE A 394 12.79 17.64 -13.85
CA ILE A 394 13.47 18.88 -14.17
C ILE A 394 13.11 19.99 -13.17
N LEU A 395 11.85 20.01 -12.68
CA LEU A 395 11.27 21.14 -11.94
C LEU A 395 11.53 21.11 -10.44
N ILE A 396 11.40 19.96 -9.78
CA ILE A 396 11.42 19.85 -8.30
C ILE A 396 12.74 20.33 -7.69
N TYR A 397 13.86 20.06 -8.34
CA TYR A 397 15.19 20.42 -7.86
C TYR A 397 15.86 21.59 -8.64
N LYS A 398 15.10 22.39 -9.41
CA LYS A 398 15.65 23.43 -10.29
C LYS A 398 16.37 24.58 -9.56
N LYS A 399 16.15 24.77 -8.26
CA LYS A 399 16.70 25.88 -7.45
C LYS A 399 17.76 25.42 -6.42
N GLN A 400 18.59 24.47 -6.75
CA GLN A 400 19.78 24.14 -5.94
C GLN A 400 21.04 24.28 -6.75
#